data_3bd13837cc326b0fd50b15126b4aebdd
#
_entry.id   3bd13837cc326b0fd50b15126b4aebdd
#
_cell.length_a   1.000
_cell.length_b   1.000
_cell.length_c   1.000
_cell.angle_alpha   90.00
_cell.angle_beta   90.00
_cell.angle_gamma   90.00
#
_symmetry.space_group_name_H-M   'P 1'
#
loop_
_entity.id
_entity.type
_entity.pdbx_description
1 polymer ?
#
loop_
_entity_poly.entity_id
_entity_poly.type
_entity_poly.pdbx_seq_one_letter_code
_entity_poly.pdbx_strand_id
1 'polypeptide(L)'
;MGRFGMSPGPNVAITYCRLCNWLLRAAWMGQELLSTFAEELGSVTLIPDDTGGVFEVRIDGRLIWSRKEHGRFPEIKELKQIVRDEIAPRRDLGHVDHKEH
;
A
#
# COMPACT_ATOMS: atom_id res chain seq x y z
N MET A 1 -0.79 -24.67 15.17
CA MET A 1 -0.88 -24.22 15.14
C MET A 1 -0.92 -23.35 15.31
N GLY A 2 -0.96 -22.88 15.26
CA GLY A 2 -1.11 -22.12 15.41
C GLY A 2 -1.23 -21.24 15.26
N ARG A 3 -0.96 -20.57 15.29
CA ARG A 3 -1.07 -19.62 15.00
C ARG A 3 -0.97 -19.29 14.17
N PHE A 4 -0.90 -19.61 13.95
CA PHE A 4 -0.86 -19.41 13.07
C PHE A 4 -1.38 -18.64 12.42
N GLY A 5 -1.40 -18.51 11.74
CA GLY A 5 -1.83 -17.64 10.87
C GLY A 5 -2.29 -16.39 11.25
N MET A 6 -2.31 -16.18 12.38
CA MET A 6 -2.75 -14.93 12.85
C MET A 6 -1.73 -13.91 12.54
N SER A 7 -2.02 -13.07 11.63
CA SER A 7 -1.12 -12.00 11.31
C SER A 7 -1.31 -10.89 12.32
N PRO A 8 -0.33 -10.58 13.12
CA PRO A 8 -0.48 -9.52 14.09
C PRO A 8 -0.39 -8.13 13.48
N GLY A 9 0.07 -8.02 12.26
CA GLY A 9 0.28 -6.72 11.67
C GLY A 9 -0.90 -6.22 10.86
N PRO A 10 -0.88 -4.95 10.48
CA PRO A 10 -1.94 -4.37 9.67
C PRO A 10 -1.97 -4.94 8.26
N ASN A 11 -3.12 -4.82 7.63
CA ASN A 11 -3.33 -5.24 6.25
C ASN A 11 -3.43 -4.01 5.35
N VAL A 12 -2.68 -4.03 4.25
CA VAL A 12 -2.86 -3.06 3.19
C VAL A 12 -3.63 -3.73 2.07
N ALA A 13 -4.73 -3.11 1.65
CA ALA A 13 -5.54 -3.61 0.54
C ALA A 13 -5.47 -2.64 -0.61
N ILE A 14 -5.13 -3.14 -1.78
CA ILE A 14 -5.07 -2.32 -3.00
C ILE A 14 -6.16 -2.79 -3.93
N THR A 15 -7.15 -1.93 -4.14
CA THR A 15 -8.24 -2.20 -5.07
C THR A 15 -7.89 -1.52 -6.39
N TYR A 16 -7.93 -2.29 -7.48
CA TYR A 16 -7.50 -1.77 -8.77
C TYR A 16 -8.47 -2.15 -9.87
N CYS A 17 -8.51 -1.31 -10.89
CA CYS A 17 -9.33 -1.58 -12.07
C CYS A 17 -8.70 -2.73 -12.85
N ARG A 18 -9.36 -3.88 -12.87
CA ARG A 18 -8.82 -5.02 -13.60
C ARG A 18 -8.96 -4.85 -15.11
N LEU A 19 -9.93 -4.04 -15.53
CA LEU A 19 -10.13 -3.80 -16.97
C LEU A 19 -9.15 -2.79 -17.53
N CYS A 20 -8.39 -2.13 -16.67
CA CYS A 20 -7.41 -1.14 -17.06
C CYS A 20 -6.00 -1.68 -17.11
N ASN A 21 -5.82 -2.98 -16.88
CA ASN A 21 -4.51 -3.62 -16.84
C ASN A 21 -3.61 -3.06 -15.75
N TRP A 22 -4.19 -2.78 -14.58
CA TRP A 22 -3.43 -2.18 -13.48
C TRP A 22 -2.95 -3.20 -12.45
N LEU A 23 -3.11 -4.49 -12.75
CA LEU A 23 -2.66 -5.53 -11.82
C LEU A 23 -1.17 -5.42 -11.52
N LEU A 24 -0.35 -5.28 -12.55
CA LEU A 24 1.10 -5.26 -12.33
C LEU A 24 1.53 -4.06 -11.52
N ARG A 25 0.87 -2.92 -11.71
CA ARG A 25 1.14 -1.76 -10.91
C ARG A 25 0.78 -2.00 -9.45
N ALA A 26 -0.40 -2.56 -9.20
CA ALA A 26 -0.84 -2.84 -7.85
C ALA A 26 0.06 -3.87 -7.19
N ALA A 27 0.43 -4.91 -7.92
CA ALA A 27 1.29 -5.95 -7.40
C ALA A 27 2.68 -5.41 -7.07
N TRP A 28 3.22 -4.55 -7.92
CA TRP A 28 4.53 -3.96 -7.67
C TRP A 28 4.51 -3.09 -6.42
N MET A 29 3.46 -2.28 -6.26
CA MET A 29 3.35 -1.46 -5.06
C MET A 29 3.22 -2.31 -3.82
N GLY A 30 2.42 -3.38 -3.90
CA GLY A 30 2.29 -4.29 -2.78
C GLY A 30 3.61 -4.94 -2.40
N GLN A 31 4.37 -5.35 -3.40
CA GLN A 31 5.68 -5.96 -3.18
C GLN A 31 6.63 -4.97 -2.52
N GLU A 32 6.61 -3.73 -2.98
CA GLU A 32 7.46 -2.69 -2.40
C GLU A 32 7.11 -2.44 -0.94
N LEU A 33 5.82 -2.42 -0.62
CA LEU A 33 5.39 -2.22 0.76
C LEU A 33 5.79 -3.39 1.64
N LEU A 34 5.61 -4.62 1.16
CA LEU A 34 6.01 -5.80 1.92
C LEU A 34 7.50 -5.83 2.16
N SER A 35 8.29 -5.39 1.20
CA SER A 35 9.73 -5.36 1.34
C SER A 35 10.16 -4.29 2.33
N THR A 36 9.59 -3.10 2.22
CA THR A 36 9.97 -1.98 3.08
C THR A 36 9.53 -2.19 4.52
N PHE A 37 8.34 -2.75 4.71
CA PHE A 37 7.76 -2.92 6.04
C PHE A 37 7.68 -4.40 6.41
N ALA A 38 8.77 -5.12 6.16
CA ALA A 38 8.80 -6.56 6.30
C ALA A 38 8.42 -7.02 7.71
N GLU A 39 8.71 -6.21 8.71
CA GLU A 39 8.45 -6.59 10.09
C GLU A 39 7.17 -5.98 10.65
N GLU A 40 6.73 -4.88 10.07
CA GLU A 40 5.56 -4.17 10.62
C GLU A 40 4.26 -4.55 9.92
N LEU A 41 4.33 -4.86 8.63
CA LEU A 41 3.14 -5.10 7.83
C LEU A 41 2.72 -6.55 7.92
N GLY A 42 1.45 -6.78 8.18
CA GLY A 42 0.95 -8.16 8.29
C GLY A 42 0.67 -8.79 6.96
N SER A 43 0.09 -8.04 6.03
CA SER A 43 -0.29 -8.61 4.75
C SER A 43 -0.61 -7.52 3.75
N VAL A 44 -0.60 -7.91 2.48
CA VAL A 44 -1.09 -7.05 1.40
C VAL A 44 -2.10 -7.87 0.60
N THR A 45 -3.25 -7.26 0.32
CA THR A 45 -4.30 -7.90 -0.47
C THR A 45 -4.48 -7.10 -1.76
N LEU A 46 -4.55 -7.79 -2.88
CA LEU A 46 -4.84 -7.18 -4.16
C LEU A 46 -6.26 -7.53 -4.54
N ILE A 47 -7.08 -6.51 -4.82
CA ILE A 47 -8.51 -6.70 -5.05
C ILE A 47 -8.87 -6.19 -6.44
N PRO A 48 -9.13 -7.09 -7.38
CA PRO A 48 -9.58 -6.65 -8.70
C PRO A 48 -11.01 -6.12 -8.62
N ASP A 49 -11.27 -5.06 -9.37
CA ASP A 49 -12.58 -4.41 -9.35
C ASP A 49 -12.95 -4.03 -10.77
N ASP A 50 -14.23 -4.09 -11.07
CA ASP A 50 -14.72 -3.77 -12.40
C ASP A 50 -15.03 -2.30 -12.60
N THR A 51 -14.96 -1.51 -11.55
CA THR A 51 -15.17 -0.07 -11.66
C THR A 51 -14.02 0.55 -12.45
N GLY A 52 -14.33 1.14 -13.58
CA GLY A 52 -13.30 1.70 -14.44
C GLY A 52 -12.54 2.82 -13.75
N GLY A 53 -11.22 2.73 -13.84
CA GLY A 53 -10.36 3.76 -13.31
C GLY A 53 -10.13 3.72 -11.82
N VAL A 54 -10.64 2.72 -11.12
CA VAL A 54 -10.48 2.66 -9.67
C VAL A 54 -9.04 2.25 -9.29
N PHE A 55 -8.48 2.96 -8.33
CA PHE A 55 -7.23 2.56 -7.69
C PHE A 55 -7.24 3.18 -6.30
N GLU A 56 -7.39 2.31 -5.28
CA GLU A 56 -7.52 2.75 -3.90
C GLU A 56 -6.64 1.92 -3.02
N VAL A 57 -6.04 2.56 -2.03
CA VAL A 57 -5.23 1.86 -1.05
C VAL A 57 -5.83 2.09 0.32
N ARG A 58 -6.04 1.00 1.05
CA ARG A 58 -6.60 1.05 2.39
C ARG A 58 -5.69 0.33 3.37
N ILE A 59 -5.66 0.84 4.59
CA ILE A 59 -4.98 0.16 5.69
C ILE A 59 -6.04 -0.20 6.71
N ASP A 60 -6.23 -1.51 6.93
CA ASP A 60 -7.24 -2.03 7.85
C ASP A 60 -8.59 -1.38 7.58
N GLY A 61 -8.94 -1.26 6.31
CA GLY A 61 -10.22 -0.73 5.88
C GLY A 61 -10.28 0.78 5.73
N ARG A 62 -9.28 1.51 6.18
CA ARG A 62 -9.29 2.96 6.09
C ARG A 62 -8.61 3.41 4.80
N LEU A 63 -9.31 4.23 4.04
CA LEU A 63 -8.78 4.73 2.78
C LEU A 63 -7.62 5.69 3.03
N ILE A 64 -6.47 5.41 2.43
CA ILE A 64 -5.32 6.30 2.54
C ILE A 64 -4.93 6.92 1.19
N TRP A 65 -5.43 6.36 0.09
CA TRP A 65 -5.19 6.94 -1.22
C TRP A 65 -6.33 6.56 -2.15
N SER A 66 -6.75 7.51 -2.96
CA SER A 66 -7.74 7.27 -4.00
C SER A 66 -7.28 8.01 -5.25
N ARG A 67 -7.10 7.28 -6.36
CA ARG A 67 -6.74 7.89 -7.63
C ARG A 67 -7.80 8.88 -8.08
N LYS A 68 -9.05 8.56 -7.80
CA LYS A 68 -10.15 9.45 -8.16
C LYS A 68 -10.02 10.80 -7.47
N GLU A 69 -9.65 10.78 -6.19
CA GLU A 69 -9.53 12.01 -5.42
C GLU A 69 -8.27 12.79 -5.76
N HIS A 70 -7.17 12.09 -6.01
CA HIS A 70 -5.90 12.75 -6.27
C HIS A 70 -5.65 13.03 -7.74
N GLY A 71 -6.39 12.36 -8.62
CA GLY A 71 -6.20 12.52 -10.05
C GLY A 71 -4.99 11.79 -10.60
N ARG A 72 -4.34 10.97 -9.79
CA ARG A 72 -3.13 10.25 -10.21
C ARG A 72 -2.86 9.08 -9.31
N PHE A 73 -1.94 8.21 -9.74
CA PHE A 73 -1.41 7.16 -8.88
C PHE A 73 -0.46 7.77 -7.87
N PRO A 74 -0.30 7.15 -6.70
CA PRO A 74 0.73 7.59 -5.77
C PRO A 74 2.10 7.20 -6.29
N GLU A 75 3.10 8.04 -6.05
CA GLU A 75 4.46 7.62 -6.26
C GLU A 75 4.84 6.68 -5.13
N ILE A 76 5.73 5.74 -5.43
CA ILE A 76 6.02 4.70 -4.45
C ILE A 76 6.60 5.26 -3.16
N LYS A 77 7.48 6.25 -3.25
CA LYS A 77 8.04 6.81 -2.02
C LYS A 77 6.99 7.58 -1.22
N GLU A 78 6.07 8.23 -1.91
CA GLU A 78 4.96 8.92 -1.27
C GLU A 78 4.07 7.92 -0.56
N LEU A 79 3.75 6.81 -1.21
CA LEU A 79 2.93 5.77 -0.62
C LEU A 79 3.62 5.16 0.59
N LYS A 80 4.93 4.93 0.51
CA LYS A 80 5.67 4.39 1.65
C LYS A 80 5.63 5.34 2.83
N GLN A 81 5.72 6.64 2.59
CA GLN A 81 5.63 7.61 3.68
C GLN A 81 4.26 7.60 4.33
N ILE A 82 3.21 7.52 3.52
CA ILE A 82 1.85 7.48 4.05
C ILE A 82 1.64 6.23 4.89
N VAL A 83 2.09 5.08 4.39
CA VAL A 83 1.97 3.83 5.12
C VAL A 83 2.79 3.88 6.40
N ARG A 84 4.03 4.38 6.32
CA ARG A 84 4.88 4.52 7.50
C ARG A 84 4.18 5.36 8.57
N ASP A 85 3.56 6.45 8.17
CA ASP A 85 2.89 7.32 9.13
C ASP A 85 1.74 6.62 9.83
N GLU A 86 1.12 5.64 9.15
CA GLU A 86 -0.01 4.92 9.73
C GLU A 86 0.41 3.75 10.61
N ILE A 87 1.48 3.06 10.25
CA ILE A 87 1.80 1.80 10.94
C ILE A 87 3.10 1.84 11.72
N ALA A 88 4.00 2.76 11.40
CA ALA A 88 5.30 2.82 12.06
C ALA A 88 5.80 4.25 12.05
N PRO A 89 5.08 5.18 12.70
CA PRO A 89 5.36 6.61 12.52
C PRO A 89 6.73 7.06 12.96
N ARG A 90 7.41 6.26 13.78
CA ARG A 90 8.74 6.65 14.23
C ARG A 90 9.86 6.11 13.36
N ARG A 91 9.51 5.33 12.36
CA ARG A 91 10.52 4.72 11.51
C ARG A 91 11.00 5.72 10.45
N ASP A 92 12.31 5.80 10.30
CA ASP A 92 12.94 6.62 9.28
C ASP A 92 13.13 5.75 8.03
N LEU A 93 12.64 6.20 6.90
CA LEU A 93 12.74 5.47 5.64
C LEU A 93 13.98 5.86 4.83
N GLY A 94 14.90 6.58 5.43
CA GLY A 94 16.14 6.93 4.76
C GLY A 94 15.90 7.89 3.60
N HIS A 95 16.35 7.51 2.40
CA HIS A 95 16.23 8.39 1.24
C HIS A 95 14.80 8.80 0.95
N VAL A 96 13.84 7.98 1.32
CA VAL A 96 12.45 8.28 1.05
C VAL A 96 12.00 9.49 1.85
N ASP A 97 12.51 9.62 3.08
CA ASP A 97 12.10 10.69 3.99
C ASP A 97 12.92 11.95 3.84
N HIS A 98 14.11 11.85 3.30
CA HIS A 98 15.03 12.99 3.26
C HIS A 98 15.12 13.54 1.85
N LYS A 99 15.05 14.86 1.74
CA LYS A 99 15.15 15.48 0.44
C LYS A 99 16.58 15.47 -0.04
N GLU A 100 16.73 15.31 -1.32
CA GLU A 100 18.02 15.42 -1.96
C GLU A 100 18.31 16.87 -2.23
N HIS A 101 19.52 17.24 -2.00
CA HIS A 101 19.90 18.64 -2.16
C HIS A 101 21.10 18.77 -3.07
#